data_22b1942e1ebd56191c8e3499b3baf0cd
#
_entry.id   22b1942e1ebd56191c8e3499b3baf0cd
#
_cell.length_a   1.000
_cell.length_b   1.000
_cell.length_c   1.000
_cell.angle_alpha   90.00
_cell.angle_beta   90.00
_cell.angle_gamma   90.00
#
_symmetry.space_group_name_H-M   'P 1'
#
loop_
_entity.id
_entity.type
_entity.pdbx_description
1 polymer ?
#
loop_
_entity_poly.entity_id
_entity_poly.type
_entity_poly.pdbx_seq_one_letter_code
_entity_poly.pdbx_strand_id
1 'polypeptide(L)'
;MIKFLKRWIDNNLFEILVISSIVIIIVLALFRIHKQGTWSDTYYYLPNQNSTPVLNNKCNDSNFTSKGELKCRQFLEKYFNYKYTFSKSRPNFMSNQVTGGKYNLELDCYNPELNLAVEYNGEQHYKYIPFFHKNKEAFYNQKYRDELKRIKCRDLGIKLIEVPCTELNNIENYLSRELKYLGF
;
A
#
# COMPACT_ATOMS: atom_id res chain seq x y z
N MET A 1 58.78 -9.82 -0.42
CA MET A 1 57.41 -9.48 -0.09
C MET A 1 56.38 -10.16 -1.00
N ILE A 2 56.41 -9.99 -2.30
CA ILE A 2 55.44 -10.56 -3.28
C ILE A 2 55.38 -12.10 -3.27
N LYS A 3 56.54 -12.81 -3.19
CA LYS A 3 56.59 -14.28 -3.12
C LYS A 3 55.97 -14.84 -1.83
N PHE A 4 56.10 -14.12 -0.72
CA PHE A 4 55.51 -14.54 0.55
C PHE A 4 53.96 -14.39 0.52
N LEU A 5 53.49 -13.29 -0.05
CA LEU A 5 52.03 -13.04 -0.20
C LEU A 5 51.37 -14.08 -1.10
N LYS A 6 52.06 -14.43 -2.23
CA LYS A 6 51.54 -15.45 -3.14
C LYS A 6 51.45 -16.82 -2.46
N ARG A 7 52.46 -17.24 -1.73
CA ARG A 7 52.46 -18.50 -1.00
C ARG A 7 51.41 -18.56 0.12
N TRP A 8 51.15 -17.41 0.80
CA TRP A 8 50.10 -17.29 1.81
C TRP A 8 48.72 -17.43 1.17
N ILE A 9 48.48 -16.79 0.01
CA ILE A 9 47.22 -16.89 -0.74
C ILE A 9 47.01 -18.33 -1.20
N ASP A 10 47.99 -18.97 -1.76
CA ASP A 10 47.91 -20.34 -2.26
C ASP A 10 47.53 -21.33 -1.12
N ASN A 11 48.09 -21.13 0.06
CA ASN A 11 47.81 -21.97 1.24
C ASN A 11 46.42 -21.74 1.85
N ASN A 12 45.85 -20.55 1.65
CA ASN A 12 44.54 -20.20 2.24
C ASN A 12 43.45 -19.96 1.16
N LEU A 13 43.70 -20.41 -0.05
CA LEU A 13 42.82 -20.15 -1.19
C LEU A 13 41.39 -20.62 -0.96
N PHE A 14 41.22 -21.79 -0.34
CA PHE A 14 39.91 -22.33 -0.05
C PHE A 14 39.13 -21.44 0.97
N GLU A 15 39.78 -21.02 2.04
CA GLU A 15 39.17 -20.14 3.06
C GLU A 15 38.82 -18.76 2.45
N ILE A 16 39.70 -18.20 1.63
CA ILE A 16 39.45 -16.93 0.92
C ILE A 16 38.22 -17.05 0.00
N LEU A 17 38.09 -18.14 -0.73
CA LEU A 17 36.94 -18.39 -1.60
C LEU A 17 35.64 -18.55 -0.81
N VAL A 18 35.66 -19.24 0.32
CA VAL A 18 34.50 -19.40 1.18
C VAL A 18 34.07 -18.05 1.77
N ILE A 19 35.01 -17.29 2.31
CA ILE A 19 34.73 -15.97 2.88
C ILE A 19 34.19 -15.02 1.80
N SER A 20 34.80 -14.99 0.62
CA SER A 20 34.35 -14.14 -0.48
C SER A 20 32.92 -14.49 -0.95
N SER A 21 32.58 -15.78 -1.02
CA SER A 21 31.24 -16.23 -1.38
C SER A 21 30.19 -15.81 -0.32
N ILE A 22 30.52 -15.91 0.97
CA ILE A 22 29.66 -15.46 2.06
C ILE A 22 29.43 -13.94 1.97
N VAL A 23 30.50 -13.17 1.73
CA VAL A 23 30.40 -11.71 1.59
C VAL A 23 29.52 -11.34 0.39
N ILE A 24 29.67 -12.02 -0.74
CA ILE A 24 28.82 -11.80 -1.92
C ILE A 24 27.35 -12.11 -1.60
N ILE A 25 27.06 -13.21 -0.89
CA ILE A 25 25.70 -13.56 -0.50
C ILE A 25 25.10 -12.48 0.41
N ILE A 26 25.88 -11.98 1.39
CA ILE A 26 25.44 -10.92 2.30
C ILE A 26 25.17 -9.63 1.51
N VAL A 27 26.06 -9.23 0.61
CA VAL A 27 25.89 -8.04 -0.24
C VAL A 27 24.65 -8.16 -1.11
N LEU A 28 24.43 -9.33 -1.73
CA LEU A 28 23.23 -9.56 -2.54
C LEU A 28 21.95 -9.56 -1.69
N ALA A 29 22.01 -10.11 -0.47
CA ALA A 29 20.88 -10.05 0.48
C ALA A 29 20.58 -8.61 0.90
N LEU A 30 21.61 -7.82 1.24
CA LEU A 30 21.46 -6.40 1.59
C LEU A 30 20.96 -5.59 0.40
N PHE A 31 21.43 -5.87 -0.81
CA PHE A 31 20.94 -5.22 -2.03
C PHE A 31 19.47 -5.57 -2.31
N ARG A 32 19.07 -6.82 -2.02
CA ARG A 32 17.68 -7.25 -2.13
C ARG A 32 16.79 -6.57 -1.09
N ILE A 33 17.29 -6.44 0.16
CA ILE A 33 16.61 -5.69 1.23
C ILE A 33 16.53 -4.20 0.88
N HIS A 34 17.61 -3.61 0.37
CA HIS A 34 17.63 -2.20 -0.06
C HIS A 34 16.68 -1.97 -1.23
N LYS A 35 16.66 -2.88 -2.21
CA LYS A 35 15.71 -2.80 -3.34
C LYS A 35 14.25 -3.02 -2.92
N GLN A 36 14.02 -3.74 -1.81
CA GLN A 36 12.72 -3.84 -1.17
C GLN A 36 12.42 -2.64 -0.27
N GLY A 37 13.45 -1.97 0.28
CA GLY A 37 13.31 -0.82 1.17
C GLY A 37 13.00 0.51 0.47
N THR A 38 13.19 0.62 -0.84
CA THR A 38 12.82 1.82 -1.62
C THR A 38 11.31 1.96 -1.84
N TRP A 39 10.51 1.14 -1.15
CA TRP A 39 9.05 1.24 -1.15
C TRP A 39 8.50 2.29 -0.21
N SER A 40 9.33 2.88 0.67
CA SER A 40 8.83 3.85 1.65
C SER A 40 8.60 5.25 1.10
N ASP A 41 9.23 5.60 -0.02
CA ASP A 41 9.23 7.01 -0.45
C ASP A 41 8.12 7.37 -1.43
N THR A 42 7.37 6.38 -1.96
CA THR A 42 6.33 6.66 -2.96
C THR A 42 4.92 6.78 -2.36
N TYR A 43 4.72 6.40 -1.10
CA TYR A 43 3.38 6.36 -0.50
C TYR A 43 3.18 7.24 0.73
N TYR A 44 4.20 7.94 1.21
CA TYR A 44 3.99 9.02 2.17
C TYR A 44 3.85 10.36 1.44
N TYR A 45 2.82 10.49 0.64
CA TYR A 45 2.27 11.82 0.39
C TYR A 45 1.59 12.25 1.70
N LEU A 46 2.41 12.69 2.65
CA LEU A 46 1.91 13.58 3.69
C LEU A 46 1.44 14.83 2.94
N PRO A 47 0.16 15.17 2.96
CA PRO A 47 -0.25 16.47 2.45
C PRO A 47 0.58 17.50 3.19
N ASN A 48 1.22 18.40 2.43
CA ASN A 48 2.00 19.50 2.95
C ASN A 48 1.26 20.12 4.15
N GLN A 49 1.87 20.06 5.33
CA GLN A 49 1.27 20.50 6.59
C GLN A 49 0.94 22.00 6.60
N ASN A 50 1.32 22.75 5.54
CA ASN A 50 1.11 24.18 5.39
C ASN A 50 -0.10 24.55 4.52
N SER A 51 -0.81 23.58 3.93
CA SER A 51 -2.12 23.85 3.33
C SER A 51 -3.20 23.58 4.37
N THR A 52 -3.71 24.63 5.02
CA THR A 52 -4.95 24.54 5.75
C THR A 52 -6.02 23.97 4.80
N PRO A 53 -6.60 22.78 5.09
CA PRO A 53 -7.67 22.27 4.25
C PRO A 53 -8.82 23.26 4.38
N VAL A 54 -9.31 23.76 3.27
CA VAL A 54 -10.58 24.50 3.22
C VAL A 54 -11.65 23.52 3.67
N LEU A 55 -12.09 23.67 4.90
CA LEU A 55 -12.96 22.79 5.69
C LEU A 55 -14.44 22.89 5.25
N ASN A 56 -14.73 22.78 3.94
CA ASN A 56 -16.11 22.89 3.47
C ASN A 56 -16.66 21.69 2.71
N ASN A 57 -15.96 20.57 2.64
CA ASN A 57 -16.56 19.34 2.13
C ASN A 57 -16.53 18.26 3.21
N LYS A 58 -17.56 18.22 4.05
CA LYS A 58 -17.86 17.12 4.95
C LYS A 58 -17.94 15.83 4.12
N CYS A 59 -16.97 14.93 4.30
CA CYS A 59 -17.13 13.53 3.93
C CYS A 59 -18.18 12.95 4.90
N ASN A 60 -19.46 13.01 4.54
CA ASN A 60 -20.52 12.43 5.36
C ASN A 60 -20.58 10.93 5.10
N ASP A 61 -20.04 10.13 6.02
CA ASP A 61 -20.29 8.70 6.10
C ASP A 61 -21.70 8.45 6.64
N SER A 62 -22.65 8.25 5.75
CA SER A 62 -23.88 7.53 6.06
C SER A 62 -23.69 6.06 5.65
N ASN A 63 -24.43 5.14 6.26
CA ASN A 63 -24.36 3.67 6.10
C ASN A 63 -24.43 3.12 4.66
N PHE A 64 -24.24 3.94 3.66
CA PHE A 64 -24.21 3.65 2.25
C PHE A 64 -22.88 4.13 1.69
N THR A 65 -22.45 3.55 0.59
CA THR A 65 -21.26 3.91 -0.20
C THR A 65 -20.99 5.42 -0.18
N SER A 66 -19.84 5.84 0.31
CA SER A 66 -19.49 7.26 0.35
C SER A 66 -19.47 7.87 -1.06
N LYS A 67 -19.63 9.20 -1.17
CA LYS A 67 -19.55 9.87 -2.49
C LYS A 67 -18.22 9.59 -3.19
N GLY A 68 -17.13 9.50 -2.43
CA GLY A 68 -15.82 9.19 -2.97
C GLY A 68 -15.72 7.77 -3.51
N GLU A 69 -16.18 6.79 -2.76
CA GLU A 69 -16.23 5.39 -3.21
C GLU A 69 -17.10 5.24 -4.47
N LEU A 70 -18.27 5.89 -4.50
CA LEU A 70 -19.15 5.85 -5.67
C LEU A 70 -18.48 6.44 -6.91
N LYS A 71 -17.81 7.60 -6.78
CA LYS A 71 -17.07 8.22 -7.88
C LYS A 71 -15.91 7.34 -8.35
N CYS A 72 -15.17 6.73 -7.43
CA CYS A 72 -14.10 5.80 -7.78
C CYS A 72 -14.65 4.62 -8.61
N ARG A 73 -15.72 4.00 -8.16
CA ARG A 73 -16.36 2.89 -8.85
C ARG A 73 -16.84 3.27 -10.25
N GLN A 74 -17.61 4.35 -10.37
CA GLN A 74 -18.13 4.83 -11.65
C GLN A 74 -17.02 5.15 -12.64
N PHE A 75 -15.93 5.78 -12.14
CA PHE A 75 -14.78 6.06 -12.99
C PHE A 75 -14.07 4.78 -13.45
N LEU A 76 -13.84 3.82 -12.55
CA LEU A 76 -13.20 2.55 -12.89
C LEU A 76 -14.00 1.77 -13.95
N GLU A 77 -15.31 1.64 -13.76
CA GLU A 77 -16.17 0.96 -14.73
C GLU A 77 -16.13 1.65 -16.10
N LYS A 78 -16.19 2.98 -16.13
CA LYS A 78 -16.04 3.78 -17.36
C LYS A 78 -14.66 3.60 -17.99
N TYR A 79 -13.58 3.66 -17.21
CA TYR A 79 -12.20 3.53 -17.69
C TYR A 79 -11.96 2.19 -18.40
N PHE A 80 -12.54 1.13 -17.89
CA PHE A 80 -12.48 -0.19 -18.48
C PHE A 80 -13.65 -0.50 -19.46
N ASN A 81 -14.30 0.54 -19.97
CA ASN A 81 -15.43 0.41 -20.93
C ASN A 81 -16.55 -0.52 -20.44
N TYR A 82 -16.83 -0.52 -19.14
CA TYR A 82 -17.85 -1.37 -18.49
C TYR A 82 -17.64 -2.90 -18.67
N LYS A 83 -16.43 -3.30 -19.06
CA LYS A 83 -16.07 -4.71 -19.17
C LYS A 83 -15.94 -5.39 -17.82
N TYR A 84 -15.55 -4.64 -16.80
CA TYR A 84 -15.32 -5.13 -15.45
C TYR A 84 -16.20 -4.38 -14.45
N THR A 85 -16.71 -5.12 -13.47
CA THR A 85 -17.46 -4.56 -12.34
C THR A 85 -16.56 -4.42 -11.12
N PHE A 86 -16.75 -3.35 -10.38
CA PHE A 86 -16.04 -3.10 -9.12
C PHE A 86 -17.03 -3.06 -7.97
N SER A 87 -16.81 -3.86 -6.95
CA SER A 87 -17.73 -3.96 -5.80
C SER A 87 -17.01 -3.98 -4.47
N LYS A 88 -17.71 -3.59 -3.41
CA LYS A 88 -17.26 -3.85 -2.05
C LYS A 88 -17.12 -5.35 -1.85
N SER A 89 -15.99 -5.75 -1.30
CA SER A 89 -15.69 -7.17 -1.10
C SER A 89 -14.94 -7.39 0.23
N ARG A 90 -15.22 -8.53 0.87
CA ARG A 90 -14.52 -9.00 2.07
C ARG A 90 -13.90 -10.37 1.80
N PRO A 91 -12.89 -10.45 0.92
CA PRO A 91 -12.35 -11.72 0.50
C PRO A 91 -11.67 -12.44 1.68
N ASN A 92 -11.60 -13.77 1.59
CA ASN A 92 -11.06 -14.61 2.67
C ASN A 92 -9.60 -14.27 3.02
N PHE A 93 -8.81 -13.85 2.04
CA PHE A 93 -7.43 -13.43 2.29
C PHE A 93 -7.31 -12.15 3.14
N MET A 94 -8.38 -11.36 3.25
CA MET A 94 -8.45 -10.17 4.10
C MET A 94 -8.83 -10.48 5.55
N SER A 95 -8.60 -11.72 6.03
CA SER A 95 -8.85 -12.10 7.42
C SER A 95 -8.11 -11.20 8.40
N ASN A 96 -8.79 -10.81 9.49
CA ASN A 96 -8.25 -9.93 10.52
C ASN A 96 -8.45 -10.58 11.89
N GLN A 97 -7.49 -11.39 12.30
CA GLN A 97 -7.53 -12.10 13.58
C GLN A 97 -7.03 -11.23 14.76
N VAL A 98 -6.21 -10.22 14.49
CA VAL A 98 -5.48 -9.47 15.53
C VAL A 98 -6.35 -8.41 16.21
N THR A 99 -7.20 -7.72 15.47
CA THR A 99 -8.06 -6.67 16.05
C THR A 99 -9.40 -7.19 16.55
N GLY A 100 -9.58 -8.51 16.66
CA GLY A 100 -10.81 -9.14 17.14
C GLY A 100 -12.03 -8.91 16.25
N GLY A 101 -11.83 -8.48 15.02
CA GLY A 101 -12.91 -8.24 14.06
C GLY A 101 -13.61 -9.54 13.67
N LYS A 102 -14.93 -9.56 13.81
CA LYS A 102 -15.77 -10.72 13.42
C LYS A 102 -15.73 -10.99 11.90
N TYR A 103 -15.37 -9.98 11.12
CA TYR A 103 -15.42 -10.03 9.66
C TYR A 103 -14.04 -9.73 9.05
N ASN A 104 -13.81 -10.24 7.86
CA ASN A 104 -12.64 -9.87 7.04
C ASN A 104 -12.65 -8.37 6.76
N LEU A 105 -11.45 -7.81 6.51
CA LEU A 105 -11.33 -6.41 6.09
C LEU A 105 -12.01 -6.23 4.73
N GLU A 106 -12.67 -5.09 4.57
CA GLU A 106 -13.36 -4.73 3.34
C GLU A 106 -12.44 -3.98 2.38
N LEU A 107 -12.57 -4.30 1.10
CA LEU A 107 -12.03 -3.50 -0.01
C LEU A 107 -13.21 -2.77 -0.66
N ASP A 108 -13.09 -1.45 -0.87
CA ASP A 108 -14.21 -0.61 -1.35
C ASP A 108 -14.58 -0.89 -2.80
N CYS A 109 -13.58 -0.97 -3.68
CA CYS A 109 -13.74 -1.26 -5.09
C CYS A 109 -12.72 -2.35 -5.47
N TYR A 110 -13.15 -3.60 -5.54
CA TYR A 110 -12.27 -4.72 -5.87
C TYR A 110 -12.73 -5.46 -7.12
N ASN A 111 -11.78 -5.76 -7.99
CA ASN A 111 -11.98 -6.65 -9.13
C ASN A 111 -10.89 -7.74 -9.13
N PRO A 112 -11.27 -9.03 -8.95
CA PRO A 112 -10.30 -10.13 -8.88
C PRO A 112 -9.66 -10.48 -10.23
N GLU A 113 -10.35 -10.25 -11.36
CA GLU A 113 -9.81 -10.55 -12.70
C GLU A 113 -8.63 -9.64 -13.04
N LEU A 114 -8.68 -8.38 -12.61
CA LEU A 114 -7.62 -7.41 -12.80
C LEU A 114 -6.58 -7.44 -11.69
N ASN A 115 -6.83 -8.17 -10.58
CA ASN A 115 -6.07 -8.06 -9.33
C ASN A 115 -5.91 -6.58 -8.91
N LEU A 116 -7.00 -5.81 -9.00
CA LEU A 116 -7.02 -4.39 -8.72
C LEU A 116 -8.01 -4.07 -7.61
N ALA A 117 -7.54 -3.33 -6.61
CA ALA A 117 -8.35 -2.76 -5.55
C ALA A 117 -8.16 -1.25 -5.48
N VAL A 118 -9.24 -0.52 -5.23
CA VAL A 118 -9.20 0.93 -5.00
C VAL A 118 -9.94 1.23 -3.70
N GLU A 119 -9.30 1.96 -2.81
CA GLU A 119 -9.82 2.40 -1.52
C GLU A 119 -9.99 3.93 -1.53
N TYR A 120 -11.10 4.44 -1.04
CA TYR A 120 -11.28 5.86 -0.84
C TYR A 120 -11.13 6.21 0.64
N ASN A 121 -10.02 6.83 0.98
CA ASN A 121 -9.65 7.15 2.35
C ASN A 121 -10.19 8.52 2.78
N GLY A 122 -11.19 8.54 3.66
CA GLY A 122 -11.67 9.73 4.32
C GLY A 122 -10.64 10.35 5.27
N GLU A 123 -10.93 11.53 5.79
CA GLU A 123 -10.04 12.28 6.69
C GLU A 123 -9.68 11.50 7.97
N GLN A 124 -10.58 10.63 8.43
CA GLN A 124 -10.41 9.75 9.60
C GLN A 124 -9.26 8.74 9.42
N HIS A 125 -8.84 8.42 8.21
CA HIS A 125 -7.68 7.56 7.95
C HIS A 125 -6.35 8.26 8.24
N TYR A 126 -6.33 9.59 8.27
CA TYR A 126 -5.10 10.39 8.40
C TYR A 126 -4.93 11.02 9.77
N LYS A 127 -6.01 11.39 10.43
CA LYS A 127 -5.98 12.03 11.75
C LYS A 127 -7.05 11.51 12.68
N TYR A 128 -6.78 11.62 13.98
CA TYR A 128 -7.78 11.31 15.00
C TYR A 128 -8.92 12.34 14.94
N ILE A 129 -10.14 11.84 14.74
CA ILE A 129 -11.36 12.63 14.73
C ILE A 129 -12.33 12.01 15.76
N PRO A 130 -12.67 12.70 16.87
CA PRO A 130 -13.53 12.15 17.91
C PRO A 130 -14.89 11.64 17.43
N PHE A 131 -15.42 12.23 16.37
CA PHE A 131 -16.68 11.81 15.77
C PHE A 131 -16.62 10.40 15.16
N PHE A 132 -15.49 10.02 14.55
CA PHE A 132 -15.31 8.71 13.94
C PHE A 132 -14.63 7.70 14.87
N HIS A 133 -13.83 8.19 15.81
CA HIS A 133 -13.06 7.36 16.72
C HIS A 133 -13.51 7.59 18.15
N LYS A 134 -14.02 6.56 18.81
CA LYS A 134 -14.39 6.64 20.23
C LYS A 134 -13.23 7.08 21.12
N ASN A 135 -12.02 6.65 20.79
CA ASN A 135 -10.78 6.96 21.49
C ASN A 135 -9.59 6.87 20.53
N LYS A 136 -8.40 7.22 21.02
CA LYS A 136 -7.15 7.12 20.24
C LYS A 136 -6.81 5.69 19.83
N GLU A 137 -7.16 4.71 20.65
CA GLU A 137 -6.95 3.30 20.34
C GLU A 137 -7.73 2.87 19.10
N ALA A 138 -8.98 3.30 18.96
CA ALA A 138 -9.78 3.04 17.76
C ALA A 138 -9.14 3.62 16.50
N PHE A 139 -8.51 4.80 16.60
CA PHE A 139 -7.73 5.39 15.51
C PHE A 139 -6.50 4.54 15.16
N TYR A 140 -5.72 4.10 16.15
CA TYR A 140 -4.56 3.25 15.89
C TYR A 140 -4.97 1.88 15.32
N ASN A 141 -6.08 1.31 15.78
CA ASN A 141 -6.65 0.09 15.23
C ASN A 141 -7.08 0.27 13.77
N GLN A 142 -7.57 1.45 13.37
CA GLN A 142 -7.85 1.76 11.97
C GLN A 142 -6.57 1.81 11.16
N LYS A 143 -5.55 2.55 11.62
CA LYS A 143 -4.22 2.59 10.98
C LYS A 143 -3.62 1.20 10.78
N TYR A 144 -3.73 0.34 11.79
CA TYR A 144 -3.27 -1.03 11.71
C TYR A 144 -4.02 -1.82 10.62
N ARG A 145 -5.35 -1.68 10.53
CA ARG A 145 -6.14 -2.33 9.47
C ARG A 145 -5.77 -1.84 8.08
N ASP A 146 -5.54 -0.55 7.92
CA ASP A 146 -5.13 0.03 6.64
C ASP A 146 -3.76 -0.54 6.21
N GLU A 147 -2.80 -0.62 7.13
CA GLU A 147 -1.50 -1.21 6.84
C GLU A 147 -1.61 -2.71 6.54
N LEU A 148 -2.45 -3.44 7.25
CA LEU A 148 -2.69 -4.86 6.99
C LEU A 148 -3.28 -5.09 5.59
N LYS A 149 -4.17 -4.23 5.10
CA LYS A 149 -4.68 -4.27 3.72
C LYS A 149 -3.55 -4.10 2.71
N ARG A 150 -2.66 -3.11 2.91
CA ARG A 150 -1.50 -2.87 2.02
C ARG A 150 -0.59 -4.08 1.95
N ILE A 151 -0.21 -4.62 3.11
CA ILE A 151 0.65 -5.81 3.18
C ILE A 151 0.01 -6.99 2.44
N LYS A 152 -1.25 -7.30 2.73
CA LYS A 152 -1.94 -8.43 2.11
C LYS A 152 -2.13 -8.27 0.60
N CYS A 153 -2.49 -7.08 0.14
CA CYS A 153 -2.58 -6.81 -1.30
C CYS A 153 -1.23 -6.98 -1.98
N ARG A 154 -0.17 -6.41 -1.40
CA ARG A 154 1.19 -6.54 -1.94
C ARG A 154 1.64 -8.00 -2.01
N ASP A 155 1.46 -8.76 -0.94
CA ASP A 155 1.93 -10.14 -0.84
C ASP A 155 1.19 -11.08 -1.82
N LEU A 156 -0.02 -10.72 -2.20
CA LEU A 156 -0.85 -11.45 -3.18
C LEU A 156 -0.76 -10.87 -4.61
N GLY A 157 0.06 -9.86 -4.85
CA GLY A 157 0.19 -9.21 -6.16
C GLY A 157 -1.04 -8.41 -6.58
N ILE A 158 -1.90 -8.02 -5.61
CA ILE A 158 -3.06 -7.17 -5.87
C ILE A 158 -2.59 -5.72 -5.88
N LYS A 159 -2.87 -5.02 -6.97
CA LYS A 159 -2.57 -3.60 -7.14
C LYS A 159 -3.57 -2.79 -6.32
N LEU A 160 -3.11 -2.15 -5.25
CA LEU A 160 -3.95 -1.33 -4.38
C LEU A 160 -3.70 0.15 -4.66
N ILE A 161 -4.76 0.89 -5.02
CA ILE A 161 -4.74 2.36 -5.13
C ILE A 161 -5.52 2.94 -3.95
N GLU A 162 -4.90 3.82 -3.20
CA GLU A 162 -5.55 4.56 -2.11
C GLU A 162 -5.80 6.00 -2.58
N VAL A 163 -7.07 6.38 -2.65
CA VAL A 163 -7.50 7.72 -3.06
C VAL A 163 -7.78 8.55 -1.81
N PRO A 164 -7.00 9.58 -1.51
CA PRO A 164 -7.26 10.43 -0.35
C PRO A 164 -8.48 11.32 -0.58
N CYS A 165 -9.20 11.67 0.48
CA CYS A 165 -10.37 12.54 0.40
C CYS A 165 -10.08 13.94 -0.16
N THR A 166 -8.84 14.39 -0.12
CA THR A 166 -8.40 15.64 -0.76
C THR A 166 -8.57 15.61 -2.29
N GLU A 167 -8.55 14.43 -2.89
CA GLU A 167 -8.72 14.23 -4.33
C GLU A 167 -10.20 14.06 -4.76
N LEU A 168 -11.17 14.25 -3.87
CA LEU A 168 -12.60 14.05 -4.15
C LEU A 168 -13.08 14.76 -5.43
N ASN A 169 -12.56 15.94 -5.72
CA ASN A 169 -12.92 16.71 -6.90
C ASN A 169 -12.04 16.41 -8.13
N ASN A 170 -11.00 15.60 -7.96
CA ASN A 170 -10.01 15.28 -8.98
C ASN A 170 -9.81 13.75 -9.15
N ILE A 171 -10.76 12.95 -8.68
CA ILE A 171 -10.67 11.48 -8.66
C ILE A 171 -10.34 10.92 -10.05
N GLU A 172 -10.96 11.42 -11.12
CA GLU A 172 -10.76 10.89 -12.47
C GLU A 172 -9.31 11.06 -12.94
N ASN A 173 -8.72 12.25 -12.76
CA ASN A 173 -7.33 12.51 -13.13
C ASN A 173 -6.37 11.73 -12.24
N TYR A 174 -6.65 11.68 -10.94
CA TYR A 174 -5.85 10.93 -9.97
C TYR A 174 -5.81 9.45 -10.36
N LEU A 175 -6.97 8.82 -10.51
CA LEU A 175 -7.07 7.39 -10.87
C LEU A 175 -6.50 7.09 -12.26
N SER A 176 -6.71 7.98 -13.26
CA SER A 176 -6.11 7.81 -14.60
C SER A 176 -4.60 7.74 -14.54
N ARG A 177 -3.97 8.59 -13.72
CA ARG A 177 -2.52 8.60 -13.54
C ARG A 177 -2.03 7.33 -12.86
N GLU A 178 -2.67 6.95 -11.75
CA GLU A 178 -2.28 5.75 -10.99
C GLU A 178 -2.48 4.46 -11.80
N LEU A 179 -3.59 4.34 -12.54
CA LEU A 179 -3.84 3.18 -13.40
C LEU A 179 -2.79 3.06 -14.51
N LYS A 180 -2.47 4.15 -15.19
CA LYS A 180 -1.39 4.17 -16.20
C LYS A 180 -0.03 3.78 -15.61
N TYR A 181 0.28 4.28 -14.41
CA TYR A 181 1.51 3.91 -13.70
C TYR A 181 1.57 2.41 -13.40
N LEU A 182 0.43 1.81 -13.08
CA LEU A 182 0.31 0.38 -12.82
C LEU A 182 0.23 -0.48 -14.10
N GLY A 183 0.22 0.14 -15.28
CA GLY A 183 0.23 -0.56 -16.57
C GLY A 183 -1.17 -0.99 -17.05
N PHE A 184 -2.22 -0.29 -16.62
CA PHE A 184 -3.57 -0.47 -17.16
C PHE A 184 -3.87 0.49 -18.30
#